data_e4b8818e2f02f6c945d5d97da6c509ae
#
_entry.id   e4b8818e2f02f6c945d5d97da6c509ae
#
_cell.length_a   1.000
_cell.length_b   1.000
_cell.length_c   1.000
_cell.angle_alpha   90.00
_cell.angle_beta   90.00
_cell.angle_gamma   90.00
#
_symmetry.space_group_name_H-M   'P 1'
#
loop_
_entity.id
_entity.type
_entity.pdbx_description
1 polymer ?
#
loop_
_entity_poly.entity_id
_entity_poly.type
_entity_poly.pdbx_seq_one_letter_code
_entity_poly.pdbx_strand_id
1 'polypeptide(L)'
;SSDLIDHFASDRENTASSVYLIMKTGGGDAREGNARGIHWHITSKVQYYSDDELSQTIPYVRVYNDDGTFTEYTDVESGFDPSTIDESQLKQMDCVTCHNRVTHNFKEPSKSVDQSMSNGLIDPSIPFIRQKAVEALTTKYATRDEAVKAIADIEEEYKRNLFDVYSQNGEKIQQAIVEIQAIY
;
A
#
# COMPACT_ATOMS: atom_id res chain seq x y z
N SER A 1 -5.25 -4.55 10.55
CA SER A 1 -5.47 -5.50 9.46
C SER A 1 -4.30 -5.35 8.51
N SER A 2 -3.38 -6.32 8.52
CA SER A 2 -2.35 -6.39 7.49
C SER A 2 -3.03 -6.86 6.22
N ASP A 3 -3.20 -5.97 5.25
CA ASP A 3 -3.72 -6.35 3.95
C ASP A 3 -2.70 -7.27 3.28
N LEU A 4 -3.09 -8.54 3.15
CA LEU A 4 -2.31 -9.50 2.41
C LEU A 4 -2.51 -9.19 0.92
N ILE A 5 -1.46 -8.74 0.26
CA ILE A 5 -1.48 -8.48 -1.16
C ILE A 5 -0.93 -9.71 -1.85
N ASP A 6 -1.73 -10.33 -2.70
CA ASP A 6 -1.26 -11.40 -3.57
C ASP A 6 -0.39 -10.82 -4.69
N HIS A 7 0.66 -11.55 -5.04
CA HIS A 7 1.48 -11.28 -6.21
C HIS A 7 0.98 -12.12 -7.37
N PHE A 8 0.82 -11.51 -8.53
CA PHE A 8 0.36 -12.20 -9.72
C PHE A 8 1.50 -12.35 -10.74
N ALA A 9 1.58 -13.49 -11.40
CA ALA A 9 2.51 -13.70 -12.48
C ALA A 9 2.02 -13.05 -13.79
N SER A 10 2.97 -12.68 -14.67
CA SER A 10 2.65 -12.19 -16.01
C SER A 10 2.49 -13.38 -16.98
N ASP A 11 1.55 -14.27 -16.67
CA ASP A 11 1.16 -15.42 -17.47
C ASP A 11 -0.31 -15.31 -17.91
N ARG A 12 -0.79 -16.30 -18.63
CA ARG A 12 -2.16 -16.32 -19.15
C ARG A 12 -3.20 -16.31 -18.03
N GLU A 13 -2.96 -17.07 -16.98
CA GLU A 13 -3.88 -17.31 -15.87
C GLU A 13 -3.73 -16.26 -14.75
N ASN A 14 -2.76 -15.32 -14.85
CA ASN A 14 -2.36 -14.40 -13.78
C ASN A 14 -2.17 -15.16 -12.46
N THR A 15 -1.32 -16.20 -12.50
CA THR A 15 -1.13 -17.13 -11.37
C THR A 15 -0.80 -16.38 -10.10
N ALA A 16 -1.65 -16.53 -9.09
CA ALA A 16 -1.48 -15.87 -7.80
C ALA A 16 -0.46 -16.61 -6.93
N SER A 17 0.35 -15.85 -6.22
CA SER A 17 1.25 -16.35 -5.18
C SER A 17 1.22 -15.44 -3.97
N SER A 18 1.22 -16.02 -2.76
CA SER A 18 1.23 -15.27 -1.51
C SER A 18 2.54 -15.50 -0.78
N VAL A 19 3.14 -14.41 -0.30
CA VAL A 19 4.35 -14.47 0.52
C VAL A 19 3.98 -14.16 1.97
N TYR A 20 4.23 -15.11 2.87
CA TYR A 20 4.02 -14.92 4.30
C TYR A 20 5.35 -14.58 4.97
N LEU A 21 5.45 -13.37 5.52
CA LEU A 21 6.59 -12.97 6.33
C LEU A 21 6.21 -13.06 7.81
N ILE A 22 6.79 -14.03 8.52
CA ILE A 22 6.64 -14.14 9.98
C ILE A 22 7.78 -13.41 10.63
N MET A 23 7.48 -12.23 11.20
CA MET A 23 8.46 -11.47 11.98
C MET A 23 8.28 -11.74 13.48
N LYS A 24 9.35 -12.17 14.15
CA LYS A 24 9.43 -12.07 15.60
C LYS A 24 9.70 -10.61 15.97
N THR A 25 8.67 -9.91 16.41
CA THR A 25 8.80 -8.54 16.90
C THR A 25 9.20 -8.59 18.37
N GLY A 26 10.46 -8.23 18.66
CA GLY A 26 10.93 -7.88 20.00
C GLY A 26 10.87 -8.93 21.09
N GLY A 27 11.53 -8.66 22.21
CA GLY A 27 11.33 -9.36 23.46
C GLY A 27 12.01 -10.73 23.57
N GLY A 28 13.32 -10.76 23.61
CA GLY A 28 14.01 -11.85 24.30
C GLY A 28 13.69 -11.82 25.80
N ASP A 29 13.71 -12.97 26.46
CA ASP A 29 13.59 -13.04 27.93
C ASP A 29 14.72 -12.20 28.56
N ALA A 30 14.37 -11.30 29.47
CA ALA A 30 15.32 -10.47 30.20
C ALA A 30 16.41 -11.31 30.94
N ARG A 31 16.13 -12.60 31.19
CA ARG A 31 17.04 -13.55 31.78
C ARG A 31 18.16 -14.02 30.84
N GLU A 32 17.97 -13.92 29.52
CA GLU A 32 18.96 -14.36 28.52
C GLU A 32 19.91 -13.25 28.08
N GLY A 33 19.86 -12.05 28.68
CA GLY A 33 20.72 -10.92 28.32
C GLY A 33 20.46 -10.31 26.94
N ASN A 34 19.56 -10.90 26.14
CA ASN A 34 19.18 -10.48 24.80
C ASN A 34 17.82 -9.75 24.77
N ALA A 35 17.45 -9.12 25.87
CA ALA A 35 16.11 -8.61 26.13
C ALA A 35 15.66 -7.46 25.21
N ARG A 36 16.56 -6.89 24.41
CA ARG A 36 16.23 -5.76 23.53
C ARG A 36 16.65 -6.06 22.11
N GLY A 37 15.78 -6.76 21.39
CA GLY A 37 15.91 -6.84 19.93
C GLY A 37 15.82 -5.45 19.27
N ILE A 38 16.08 -5.36 17.99
CA ILE A 38 16.05 -4.14 17.18
C ILE A 38 14.75 -3.33 17.38
N HIS A 39 13.66 -3.99 17.74
CA HIS A 39 12.32 -3.39 17.88
C HIS A 39 11.88 -3.25 19.36
N TRP A 40 12.78 -3.12 20.31
CA TRP A 40 12.44 -2.92 21.72
C TRP A 40 11.48 -1.72 21.95
N HIS A 41 11.52 -0.71 21.10
CA HIS A 41 10.72 0.50 21.18
C HIS A 41 9.22 0.24 20.93
N ILE A 42 8.83 -0.84 20.25
CA ILE A 42 7.42 -1.18 20.04
C ILE A 42 6.77 -1.84 21.26
N THR A 43 7.55 -2.20 22.29
CA THR A 43 7.01 -2.68 23.56
C THR A 43 6.40 -1.55 24.38
N SER A 44 6.81 -0.31 24.15
CA SER A 44 6.24 0.88 24.76
C SER A 44 5.03 1.35 23.95
N LYS A 45 3.97 1.73 24.64
CA LYS A 45 2.80 2.33 23.98
C LYS A 45 3.19 3.73 23.51
N VAL A 46 3.16 3.96 22.21
CA VAL A 46 3.38 5.27 21.59
C VAL A 46 2.14 5.69 20.86
N GLN A 47 1.68 6.90 21.09
CA GLN A 47 0.58 7.52 20.36
C GLN A 47 1.07 8.78 19.66
N TYR A 48 0.45 9.12 18.55
CA TYR A 48 0.78 10.32 17.78
C TYR A 48 -0.47 10.97 17.21
N TYR A 49 -0.36 12.25 16.92
CA TYR A 49 -1.36 13.02 16.20
C TYR A 49 -0.84 13.34 14.79
N SER A 50 -1.72 13.29 13.83
CA SER A 50 -1.51 13.75 12.46
C SER A 50 -2.85 14.20 11.90
N ASP A 51 -2.87 15.37 11.31
CA ASP A 51 -4.04 15.96 10.65
C ASP A 51 -4.16 15.51 9.18
N ASP A 52 -3.09 14.94 8.62
CA ASP A 52 -3.13 14.39 7.26
C ASP A 52 -3.46 12.90 7.26
N GLU A 53 -4.23 12.47 6.25
CA GLU A 53 -4.72 11.10 6.12
C GLU A 53 -3.57 10.08 5.96
N LEU A 54 -2.48 10.48 5.30
CA LEU A 54 -1.30 9.65 5.08
C LEU A 54 -0.29 9.74 6.22
N SER A 55 -0.58 10.54 7.26
CA SER A 55 0.29 10.79 8.41
C SER A 55 1.72 11.18 8.01
N GLN A 56 1.87 12.00 6.99
CA GLN A 56 3.18 12.50 6.51
C GLN A 56 3.78 13.50 7.50
N THR A 57 2.92 14.29 8.17
CA THR A 57 3.31 15.26 9.20
C THR A 57 2.84 14.77 10.55
N ILE A 58 3.74 14.66 11.52
CA ILE A 58 3.43 14.29 12.91
C ILE A 58 3.89 15.40 13.84
N PRO A 59 3.05 16.38 14.13
CA PRO A 59 3.40 17.47 15.01
C PRO A 59 3.45 17.10 16.50
N TYR A 60 2.89 15.94 16.88
CA TYR A 60 2.79 15.53 18.28
C TYR A 60 2.95 14.04 18.46
N VAL A 61 3.73 13.65 19.49
CA VAL A 61 3.94 12.25 19.90
C VAL A 61 3.84 12.15 21.42
N ARG A 62 3.17 11.11 21.92
CA ARG A 62 3.07 10.74 23.33
C ARG A 62 3.63 9.36 23.55
N VAL A 63 4.60 9.22 24.46
CA VAL A 63 5.23 7.95 24.84
C VAL A 63 4.85 7.60 26.27
N TYR A 64 4.26 6.44 26.47
CA TYR A 64 3.87 5.95 27.79
C TYR A 64 5.02 5.22 28.46
N ASN A 65 5.24 5.52 29.75
CA ASN A 65 6.21 4.87 30.61
C ASN A 65 5.58 3.64 31.29
N ASP A 66 6.42 2.76 31.83
CA ASP A 66 5.97 1.54 32.53
C ASP A 66 5.17 1.84 33.82
N ASP A 67 5.35 3.02 34.41
CA ASP A 67 4.63 3.47 35.59
C ASP A 67 3.25 4.10 35.29
N GLY A 68 2.84 4.12 34.02
CA GLY A 68 1.58 4.68 33.55
C GLY A 68 1.60 6.19 33.30
N THR A 69 2.72 6.86 33.58
CA THR A 69 2.95 8.24 33.16
C THR A 69 3.25 8.31 31.67
N PHE A 70 3.26 9.51 31.10
CA PHE A 70 3.67 9.69 29.71
C PHE A 70 4.54 10.92 29.53
N THR A 71 5.33 10.91 28.47
CA THR A 71 6.13 12.04 28.01
C THR A 71 5.59 12.51 26.67
N GLU A 72 5.46 13.80 26.51
CA GLU A 72 4.94 14.44 25.30
C GLU A 72 6.07 15.14 24.53
N TYR A 73 6.02 15.01 23.21
CA TYR A 73 6.93 15.67 22.29
C TYR A 73 6.11 16.43 21.25
N THR A 74 6.44 17.69 21.05
CA THR A 74 5.80 18.54 20.05
C THR A 74 6.85 19.09 19.11
N ASP A 75 6.56 19.06 17.82
CA ASP A 75 7.36 19.73 16.81
C ASP A 75 7.13 21.24 16.93
N VAL A 76 8.14 21.96 17.41
CA VAL A 76 8.09 23.40 17.65
C VAL A 76 8.00 24.22 16.35
N GLU A 77 8.46 23.64 15.22
CA GLU A 77 8.42 24.29 13.92
C GLU A 77 7.03 24.21 13.28
N SER A 78 6.22 23.22 13.67
CA SER A 78 4.86 23.02 13.14
C SER A 78 3.86 24.09 13.59
N GLY A 79 4.15 24.83 14.66
CA GLY A 79 3.20 25.78 15.28
C GLY A 79 1.97 25.10 15.90
N PHE A 80 2.01 23.79 16.08
CA PHE A 80 0.92 22.99 16.63
C PHE A 80 0.75 23.23 18.14
N ASP A 81 -0.52 23.40 18.61
CA ASP A 81 -0.85 23.54 20.02
C ASP A 81 -1.39 22.21 20.57
N PRO A 82 -0.60 21.49 21.42
CA PRO A 82 -1.02 20.20 21.97
C PRO A 82 -2.31 20.27 22.81
N SER A 83 -2.66 21.44 23.35
CA SER A 83 -3.86 21.61 24.16
C SER A 83 -5.17 21.46 23.37
N THR A 84 -5.08 21.51 22.05
CA THR A 84 -6.22 21.37 21.13
C THR A 84 -6.54 19.92 20.75
N ILE A 85 -5.72 18.95 21.17
CA ILE A 85 -5.90 17.54 20.81
C ILE A 85 -7.08 16.94 21.57
N ASP A 86 -7.99 16.32 20.84
CA ASP A 86 -8.94 15.36 21.41
C ASP A 86 -8.26 13.98 21.51
N GLU A 87 -8.36 13.32 22.66
CA GLU A 87 -7.81 11.99 22.90
C GLU A 87 -8.27 10.96 21.84
N SER A 88 -9.45 11.13 21.26
CA SER A 88 -9.98 10.29 20.18
C SER A 88 -9.23 10.43 18.86
N GLN A 89 -8.47 11.50 18.66
CA GLN A 89 -7.67 11.78 17.47
C GLN A 89 -6.27 11.17 17.54
N LEU A 90 -5.86 10.69 18.72
CA LEU A 90 -4.57 10.05 18.89
C LEU A 90 -4.57 8.67 18.26
N LYS A 91 -3.68 8.48 17.30
CA LYS A 91 -3.44 7.20 16.62
C LYS A 91 -2.36 6.43 17.38
N GLN A 92 -2.53 5.11 17.55
CA GLN A 92 -1.48 4.29 18.13
C GLN A 92 -0.43 3.96 17.06
N MET A 93 0.85 4.18 17.40
CA MET A 93 1.97 3.80 16.55
C MET A 93 2.15 2.29 16.58
N ASP A 94 2.23 1.69 15.41
CA ASP A 94 2.45 0.26 15.20
C ASP A 94 3.57 0.02 14.17
N CYS A 95 3.83 -1.25 13.86
CA CYS A 95 4.85 -1.63 12.89
C CYS A 95 4.59 -1.00 11.51
N VAL A 96 3.33 -0.97 11.10
CA VAL A 96 2.91 -0.45 9.79
C VAL A 96 3.09 1.07 9.75
N THR A 97 2.84 1.77 10.85
CA THR A 97 3.03 3.22 10.95
C THR A 97 4.46 3.64 10.62
N CYS A 98 5.46 2.88 11.06
CA CYS A 98 6.87 3.17 10.78
C CYS A 98 7.34 2.59 9.44
N HIS A 99 6.95 1.35 9.13
CA HIS A 99 7.44 0.63 7.95
C HIS A 99 6.70 0.96 6.66
N ASN A 100 5.50 1.53 6.74
CA ASN A 100 4.74 2.00 5.58
C ASN A 100 4.99 3.48 5.23
N ARG A 101 5.86 4.15 5.98
CA ARG A 101 6.27 5.53 5.70
C ARG A 101 7.38 5.52 4.67
N VAL A 102 7.00 5.57 3.42
CA VAL A 102 7.93 5.92 2.37
C VAL A 102 7.71 7.39 2.06
N THR A 103 8.75 8.19 2.19
CA THR A 103 8.76 9.64 1.92
C THR A 103 8.33 10.00 0.49
N HIS A 104 8.33 9.04 -0.43
CA HIS A 104 7.74 9.10 -1.75
C HIS A 104 7.26 7.71 -2.12
N ASN A 105 5.97 7.50 -1.99
CA ASN A 105 5.37 6.22 -2.36
C ASN A 105 5.20 6.15 -3.88
N PHE A 106 6.31 6.08 -4.62
CA PHE A 106 6.28 5.64 -6.00
C PHE A 106 5.92 4.15 -5.97
N LYS A 107 4.65 3.87 -6.06
CA LYS A 107 4.20 2.50 -6.20
C LYS A 107 4.75 1.99 -7.53
N GLU A 108 5.59 0.98 -7.46
CA GLU A 108 6.03 0.26 -8.64
C GLU A 108 4.79 -0.23 -9.41
N PRO A 109 4.72 -0.03 -10.75
CA PRO A 109 3.54 -0.39 -11.55
C PRO A 109 3.03 -1.80 -11.30
N SER A 110 3.93 -2.78 -11.21
CA SER A 110 3.60 -4.17 -10.89
C SER A 110 2.88 -4.32 -9.54
N LYS A 111 3.35 -3.61 -8.51
CA LYS A 111 2.73 -3.65 -7.17
C LYS A 111 1.37 -2.95 -7.14
N SER A 112 1.22 -1.86 -7.90
CA SER A 112 -0.09 -1.18 -8.01
C SER A 112 -1.12 -2.07 -8.70
N VAL A 113 -0.72 -2.76 -9.78
CA VAL A 113 -1.59 -3.72 -10.47
C VAL A 113 -1.95 -4.87 -9.54
N ASP A 114 -0.98 -5.49 -8.85
CA ASP A 114 -1.22 -6.59 -7.91
C ASP A 114 -2.17 -6.17 -6.78
N GLN A 115 -2.03 -4.94 -6.27
CA GLN A 115 -2.92 -4.36 -5.28
C GLN A 115 -4.37 -4.25 -5.82
N SER A 116 -4.55 -3.69 -7.02
CA SER A 116 -5.87 -3.54 -7.63
C SER A 116 -6.52 -4.89 -7.95
N MET A 117 -5.71 -5.90 -8.33
CA MET A 117 -6.19 -7.27 -8.52
C MET A 117 -6.61 -7.92 -7.19
N SER A 118 -5.81 -7.78 -6.13
CA SER A 118 -6.13 -8.30 -4.79
C SER A 118 -7.38 -7.64 -4.19
N ASN A 119 -7.62 -6.37 -4.52
CA ASN A 119 -8.80 -5.63 -4.08
C ASN A 119 -10.04 -5.88 -4.97
N GLY A 120 -9.91 -6.68 -6.03
CA GLY A 120 -11.01 -6.99 -6.95
C GLY A 120 -11.39 -5.85 -7.91
N LEU A 121 -10.56 -4.80 -8.03
CA LEU A 121 -10.76 -3.70 -8.98
C LEU A 121 -10.36 -4.11 -10.40
N ILE A 122 -9.40 -5.02 -10.52
CA ILE A 122 -9.04 -5.72 -11.75
C ILE A 122 -9.31 -7.21 -11.53
N ASP A 123 -10.18 -7.81 -12.34
CA ASP A 123 -10.52 -9.23 -12.20
C ASP A 123 -9.36 -10.12 -12.70
N PRO A 124 -8.73 -10.92 -11.80
CA PRO A 124 -7.59 -11.77 -12.16
C PRO A 124 -7.99 -12.94 -13.09
N SER A 125 -9.28 -13.20 -13.27
CA SER A 125 -9.76 -14.24 -14.20
C SER A 125 -9.62 -13.86 -15.68
N ILE A 126 -9.32 -12.59 -15.99
CA ILE A 126 -9.11 -12.12 -17.36
C ILE A 126 -7.71 -12.54 -17.81
N PRO A 127 -7.58 -13.44 -18.80
CA PRO A 127 -6.29 -13.94 -19.26
C PRO A 127 -5.33 -12.82 -19.68
N PHE A 128 -4.09 -12.85 -19.20
CA PHE A 128 -3.01 -11.88 -19.47
C PHE A 128 -3.24 -10.45 -18.96
N ILE A 129 -4.30 -10.15 -18.20
CA ILE A 129 -4.62 -8.76 -17.82
C ILE A 129 -3.48 -8.10 -17.02
N ARG A 130 -2.86 -8.83 -16.10
CA ARG A 130 -1.70 -8.32 -15.35
C ARG A 130 -0.54 -7.94 -16.26
N GLN A 131 -0.17 -8.82 -17.17
CA GLN A 131 0.92 -8.58 -18.11
C GLN A 131 0.67 -7.31 -18.91
N LYS A 132 -0.52 -7.18 -19.52
CA LYS A 132 -0.90 -6.01 -20.32
C LYS A 132 -0.93 -4.73 -19.52
N ALA A 133 -1.45 -4.77 -18.31
CA ALA A 133 -1.48 -3.63 -17.40
C ALA A 133 -0.07 -3.15 -17.05
N VAL A 134 0.83 -4.05 -16.63
CA VAL A 134 2.20 -3.70 -16.28
C VAL A 134 2.96 -3.18 -17.50
N GLU A 135 2.81 -3.79 -18.67
CA GLU A 135 3.43 -3.35 -19.91
C GLU A 135 2.99 -1.93 -20.28
N ALA A 136 1.69 -1.65 -20.23
CA ALA A 136 1.16 -0.31 -20.53
C ALA A 136 1.66 0.74 -19.51
N LEU A 137 1.71 0.42 -18.21
CA LEU A 137 2.16 1.33 -17.16
C LEU A 137 3.68 1.55 -17.13
N THR A 138 4.48 0.64 -17.70
CA THR A 138 5.95 0.77 -17.77
C THR A 138 6.44 1.37 -19.09
N THR A 139 5.56 1.47 -20.08
CA THR A 139 5.86 2.09 -21.38
C THR A 139 6.03 3.61 -21.21
N LYS A 140 7.03 4.16 -21.89
CA LYS A 140 7.27 5.62 -21.90
C LYS A 140 6.40 6.29 -22.94
N TYR A 141 5.58 7.24 -22.49
CA TYR A 141 4.74 8.08 -23.34
C TYR A 141 5.22 9.52 -23.29
N ALA A 142 5.03 10.28 -24.37
CA ALA A 142 5.40 11.69 -24.41
C ALA A 142 4.41 12.56 -23.62
N THR A 143 3.14 12.13 -23.54
CA THR A 143 2.08 12.85 -22.82
C THR A 143 1.15 11.88 -22.08
N ARG A 144 0.43 12.41 -21.07
CA ARG A 144 -0.60 11.64 -20.37
C ARG A 144 -1.72 11.17 -21.31
N ASP A 145 -2.11 11.99 -22.26
CA ASP A 145 -3.18 11.65 -23.20
C ASP A 145 -2.79 10.47 -24.09
N GLU A 146 -1.53 10.40 -24.53
CA GLU A 146 -1.01 9.24 -25.25
C GLU A 146 -1.05 7.97 -24.39
N ALA A 147 -0.68 8.06 -23.12
CA ALA A 147 -0.74 6.94 -22.19
C ALA A 147 -2.18 6.45 -22.00
N VAL A 148 -3.11 7.36 -21.71
CA VAL A 148 -4.54 7.03 -21.52
C VAL A 148 -5.12 6.35 -22.76
N LYS A 149 -4.75 6.83 -23.96
CA LYS A 149 -5.16 6.22 -25.22
C LYS A 149 -4.56 4.83 -25.41
N ALA A 150 -3.26 4.67 -25.16
CA ALA A 150 -2.58 3.39 -25.30
C ALA A 150 -3.13 2.34 -24.31
N ILE A 151 -3.50 2.76 -23.09
CA ILE A 151 -4.17 1.89 -22.12
C ILE A 151 -5.56 1.48 -22.62
N ALA A 152 -6.32 2.41 -23.24
CA ALA A 152 -7.61 2.09 -23.85
C ALA A 152 -7.48 1.10 -25.02
N ASP A 153 -6.40 1.14 -25.77
CA ASP A 153 -6.14 0.23 -26.90
C ASP A 153 -5.99 -1.25 -26.46
N ILE A 154 -5.85 -1.52 -25.16
CA ILE A 154 -5.89 -2.89 -24.59
C ILE A 154 -7.22 -3.57 -24.96
N GLU A 155 -8.33 -2.85 -24.97
CA GLU A 155 -9.62 -3.42 -25.38
C GLU A 155 -9.59 -3.93 -26.82
N GLU A 156 -9.01 -3.16 -27.73
CA GLU A 156 -8.90 -3.53 -29.15
C GLU A 156 -7.94 -4.72 -29.35
N GLU A 157 -6.93 -4.85 -28.49
CA GLU A 157 -6.08 -6.05 -28.50
C GLU A 157 -6.85 -7.31 -28.11
N TYR A 158 -7.71 -7.25 -27.08
CA TYR A 158 -8.56 -8.38 -26.71
C TYR A 158 -9.55 -8.72 -27.83
N LYS A 159 -10.18 -7.72 -28.44
CA LYS A 159 -11.09 -7.93 -29.57
C LYS A 159 -10.42 -8.63 -30.75
N ARG A 160 -9.19 -8.24 -31.05
CA ARG A 160 -8.44 -8.75 -32.22
C ARG A 160 -7.78 -10.09 -31.97
N ASN A 161 -7.14 -10.27 -30.80
CA ASN A 161 -6.26 -11.39 -30.55
C ASN A 161 -6.88 -12.45 -29.62
N LEU A 162 -7.89 -12.09 -28.84
CA LEU A 162 -8.52 -12.94 -27.82
C LEU A 162 -10.05 -12.73 -27.83
N PHE A 163 -10.65 -12.82 -29.02
CA PHE A 163 -12.07 -12.51 -29.20
C PHE A 163 -13.00 -13.32 -28.30
N ASP A 164 -12.71 -14.60 -28.08
CA ASP A 164 -13.50 -15.47 -27.19
C ASP A 164 -13.46 -14.98 -25.73
N VAL A 165 -12.30 -14.49 -25.28
CA VAL A 165 -12.14 -13.88 -23.94
C VAL A 165 -12.91 -12.58 -23.87
N TYR A 166 -12.79 -11.73 -24.88
CA TYR A 166 -13.50 -10.45 -24.93
C TYR A 166 -15.03 -10.63 -24.95
N SER A 167 -15.54 -11.58 -25.72
CA SER A 167 -16.97 -11.85 -25.81
C SER A 167 -17.60 -12.26 -24.47
N GLN A 168 -16.81 -12.87 -23.57
CA GLN A 168 -17.26 -13.33 -22.26
C GLN A 168 -16.97 -12.32 -21.14
N ASN A 169 -15.98 -11.45 -21.31
CA ASN A 169 -15.46 -10.60 -20.22
C ASN A 169 -15.38 -9.11 -20.61
N GLY A 170 -16.08 -8.67 -21.65
CA GLY A 170 -15.95 -7.30 -22.18
C GLY A 170 -16.13 -6.21 -21.12
N GLU A 171 -17.16 -6.31 -20.27
CA GLU A 171 -17.40 -5.34 -19.19
C GLU A 171 -16.27 -5.33 -18.15
N LYS A 172 -15.76 -6.51 -17.76
CA LYS A 172 -14.65 -6.64 -16.82
C LYS A 172 -13.35 -6.06 -17.40
N ILE A 173 -13.12 -6.24 -18.70
CA ILE A 173 -11.97 -5.66 -19.41
C ILE A 173 -12.07 -4.14 -19.40
N GLN A 174 -13.24 -3.57 -19.65
CA GLN A 174 -13.45 -2.12 -19.59
C GLN A 174 -13.23 -1.57 -18.17
N GLN A 175 -13.72 -2.26 -17.13
CA GLN A 175 -13.46 -1.89 -15.74
C GLN A 175 -11.96 -1.93 -15.42
N ALA A 176 -11.24 -2.97 -15.85
CA ALA A 176 -9.80 -3.07 -15.68
C ALA A 176 -9.05 -1.91 -16.37
N ILE A 177 -9.45 -1.52 -17.58
CA ILE A 177 -8.86 -0.39 -18.30
C ILE A 177 -9.03 0.92 -17.53
N VAL A 178 -10.21 1.18 -16.99
CA VAL A 178 -10.48 2.37 -16.16
C VAL A 178 -9.57 2.39 -14.94
N GLU A 179 -9.42 1.25 -14.26
CA GLU A 179 -8.52 1.14 -13.11
C GLU A 179 -7.05 1.32 -13.49
N ILE A 180 -6.59 0.73 -14.60
CA ILE A 180 -5.21 0.90 -15.09
C ILE A 180 -4.92 2.37 -15.42
N GLN A 181 -5.89 3.08 -16.01
CA GLN A 181 -5.78 4.52 -16.27
C GLN A 181 -5.72 5.36 -14.97
N ALA A 182 -6.39 4.91 -13.91
CA ALA A 182 -6.33 5.56 -12.60
C ALA A 182 -4.99 5.33 -11.87
N ILE A 183 -4.35 4.18 -12.11
CA ILE A 183 -3.00 3.89 -11.59
C ILE A 183 -1.94 4.76 -12.27
N TYR A 184 -2.07 5.06 -13.57
CA TYR A 184 -1.16 5.92 -14.36
C TYR A 184 -1.28 7.39 -13.94
#